data_95ce2f7d5e4aca56014f9096c463e13e
#
_entry.id   95ce2f7d5e4aca56014f9096c463e13e
#
_cell.length_a   1.000
_cell.length_b   1.000
_cell.length_c   1.000
_cell.angle_alpha   90.00
_cell.angle_beta   90.00
_cell.angle_gamma   90.00
#
_symmetry.space_group_name_H-M   'P 1'
#
loop_
_entity.id
_entity.type
_entity.pdbx_description
1 polymer ?
#
loop_
_entity_poly.entity_id
_entity_poly.type
_entity_poly.pdbx_seq_one_letter_code
_entity_poly.pdbx_strand_id
1 'polypeptide(L)'
;MKHRALLSITVAVAAVLPLAVIAAEPLSVLLPPWVTLPKEMTDKYTEKTQGTLDIQTLGWDEIRTKIVTSMVANTAPASATEMDWSWVGQFGSAGWYDDLSGILSDDLKKDLPTTSIFTYDGKLIGVPYNNDFRVLIYNKGHLAKAGINEAPKTPDELLADAKAVKEKAGVEYPIGLPLSATEGSATAWYLLTKAFGGELFDAEFKPLFIDPASAGYKAMAFEITALKDGLIDPASTSLKDVEIQELFKSGKITFDVAGWAGNLAVYTDASKSQVADDTAAALVPNVDGKSRTIGLPGALGVPVSAKDKETAHAFINWMLDPDTMVDNYVKLGNLPTRISVLDKLNKEGKLKQGDVLIAQAAVVEPLFEGGAPGWYPEFSAAVATNLNAAAKGEVTVDQAVAAIAAAAEEARQ
;
A
#
# COMPACT_ATOMS: atom_id res chain seq x y z
N MET A 1 -93.94 29.56 18.57
CA MET A 1 -93.13 29.16 17.41
C MET A 1 -91.66 29.18 17.89
N LYS A 2 -91.08 28.00 18.07
CA LYS A 2 -89.69 27.86 18.60
C LYS A 2 -88.80 27.43 17.44
N HIS A 3 -87.85 28.32 17.01
CA HIS A 3 -86.85 27.96 16.06
C HIS A 3 -85.70 27.22 16.76
N ARG A 4 -85.44 25.98 16.33
CA ARG A 4 -84.25 25.21 16.72
C ARG A 4 -83.18 25.48 15.66
N ALA A 5 -82.07 26.07 16.06
CA ALA A 5 -80.85 26.17 15.21
C ALA A 5 -80.10 24.86 15.35
N LEU A 6 -79.81 24.18 14.21
CA LEU A 6 -78.87 23.06 14.11
C LEU A 6 -77.48 23.61 13.96
N LEU A 7 -76.62 23.29 14.93
CA LEU A 7 -75.14 23.53 14.79
C LEU A 7 -74.58 22.36 14.09
N SER A 8 -74.03 22.58 12.87
CA SER A 8 -73.25 21.59 12.14
C SER A 8 -71.79 21.69 12.58
N ILE A 9 -71.29 20.65 13.23
CA ILE A 9 -69.85 20.53 13.58
C ILE A 9 -69.15 19.87 12.41
N THR A 10 -68.31 20.63 11.69
CA THR A 10 -67.44 20.13 10.65
C THR A 10 -66.13 19.63 11.31
N VAL A 11 -65.93 18.31 11.34
CA VAL A 11 -64.70 17.68 11.82
C VAL A 11 -63.74 17.71 10.63
N ALA A 12 -62.72 18.54 10.70
CA ALA A 12 -61.61 18.52 9.76
C ALA A 12 -60.64 17.34 10.12
N VAL A 13 -60.68 16.29 9.34
CA VAL A 13 -59.70 15.21 9.42
C VAL A 13 -58.45 15.67 8.72
N ALA A 14 -57.41 16.03 9.49
CA ALA A 14 -56.09 16.28 8.97
C ALA A 14 -55.47 14.93 8.53
N ALA A 15 -55.36 14.71 7.23
CA ALA A 15 -54.62 13.57 6.67
C ALA A 15 -53.13 13.81 6.92
N VAL A 16 -52.55 13.11 7.88
CA VAL A 16 -51.09 13.00 8.04
C VAL A 16 -50.60 12.10 6.93
N LEU A 17 -50.11 12.70 5.84
CA LEU A 17 -49.36 11.97 4.80
C LEU A 17 -48.05 11.48 5.45
N PRO A 18 -47.70 10.17 5.36
CA PRO A 18 -46.40 9.72 5.76
C PRO A 18 -45.37 10.42 4.89
N LEU A 19 -44.42 11.15 5.48
CA LEU A 19 -43.23 11.57 4.82
C LEU A 19 -42.52 10.27 4.37
N ALA A 20 -42.50 10.03 3.05
CA ALA A 20 -41.66 9.01 2.49
C ALA A 20 -40.20 9.40 2.84
N VAL A 21 -39.57 8.64 3.72
CA VAL A 21 -38.12 8.71 3.94
C VAL A 21 -37.52 8.27 2.62
N ILE A 22 -37.09 9.22 1.80
CA ILE A 22 -36.30 8.92 0.63
C ILE A 22 -35.00 8.33 1.19
N ALA A 23 -34.78 7.03 1.00
CA ALA A 23 -33.52 6.40 1.33
C ALA A 23 -32.42 7.17 0.59
N ALA A 24 -31.38 7.58 1.31
CA ALA A 24 -30.25 8.25 0.70
C ALA A 24 -29.63 7.29 -0.35
N GLU A 25 -29.22 7.85 -1.49
CA GLU A 25 -28.49 7.08 -2.51
C GLU A 25 -27.25 6.44 -1.88
N PRO A 26 -26.90 5.19 -2.22
CA PRO A 26 -25.67 4.56 -1.76
C PRO A 26 -24.44 5.38 -2.13
N LEU A 27 -23.51 5.55 -1.19
CA LEU A 27 -22.23 6.19 -1.46
C LEU A 27 -21.41 5.31 -2.41
N SER A 28 -21.11 5.81 -3.59
CA SER A 28 -20.22 5.10 -4.52
C SER A 28 -18.76 5.20 -4.08
N VAL A 29 -18.11 4.04 -3.94
CA VAL A 29 -16.71 3.95 -3.48
C VAL A 29 -15.92 3.05 -4.43
N LEU A 30 -14.71 3.47 -4.80
CA LEU A 30 -13.82 2.72 -5.67
C LEU A 30 -12.59 2.27 -4.88
N LEU A 31 -12.47 0.94 -4.64
CA LEU A 31 -11.45 0.34 -3.79
C LEU A 31 -10.67 -0.76 -4.51
N PRO A 32 -9.41 -1.02 -4.11
CA PRO A 32 -8.63 -2.14 -4.61
C PRO A 32 -9.06 -3.48 -3.94
N PRO A 33 -8.68 -4.63 -4.53
CA PRO A 33 -9.10 -5.95 -4.04
C PRO A 33 -8.67 -6.25 -2.60
N TRP A 34 -7.52 -5.71 -2.16
CA TRP A 34 -7.01 -5.91 -0.79
C TRP A 34 -7.77 -5.10 0.27
N VAL A 35 -8.71 -4.23 -0.14
CA VAL A 35 -9.62 -3.49 0.74
C VAL A 35 -11.08 -3.84 0.44
N THR A 36 -11.34 -5.06 0.00
CA THR A 36 -12.72 -5.55 -0.17
C THR A 36 -13.35 -5.70 1.20
N LEU A 37 -14.16 -4.72 1.59
CA LEU A 37 -14.81 -4.68 2.91
C LEU A 37 -15.81 -5.84 3.06
N PRO A 38 -15.64 -6.74 4.06
CA PRO A 38 -16.61 -7.77 4.33
C PRO A 38 -17.97 -7.21 4.72
N LYS A 39 -19.04 -7.97 4.45
CA LYS A 39 -20.42 -7.54 4.76
C LYS A 39 -20.59 -7.05 6.20
N GLU A 40 -19.98 -7.69 7.17
CA GLU A 40 -20.07 -7.28 8.57
C GLU A 40 -19.47 -5.89 8.84
N MET A 41 -18.45 -5.47 8.07
CA MET A 41 -17.91 -4.11 8.15
C MET A 41 -18.85 -3.09 7.49
N THR A 42 -19.44 -3.41 6.34
CA THR A 42 -20.39 -2.55 5.68
C THR A 42 -21.70 -2.43 6.48
N ASP A 43 -22.11 -3.49 7.19
CA ASP A 43 -23.25 -3.44 8.13
C ASP A 43 -22.95 -2.46 9.30
N LYS A 44 -21.75 -2.52 9.89
CA LYS A 44 -21.31 -1.55 10.93
C LYS A 44 -21.29 -0.10 10.40
N TYR A 45 -20.88 0.11 9.16
CA TYR A 45 -20.98 1.42 8.53
C TYR A 45 -22.42 1.90 8.47
N THR A 46 -23.33 1.05 8.00
CA THR A 46 -24.76 1.36 7.92
C THR A 46 -25.37 1.65 9.28
N GLU A 47 -25.05 0.85 10.30
CA GLU A 47 -25.51 1.08 11.68
C GLU A 47 -25.04 2.43 12.23
N LYS A 48 -23.79 2.80 11.96
CA LYS A 48 -23.17 4.02 12.49
C LYS A 48 -23.61 5.28 11.77
N THR A 49 -23.79 5.22 10.44
CA THR A 49 -24.00 6.39 9.59
C THR A 49 -25.43 6.50 9.04
N GLN A 50 -26.23 5.43 9.13
CA GLN A 50 -27.52 5.25 8.45
C GLN A 50 -27.42 5.29 6.92
N GLY A 51 -26.19 5.28 6.36
CA GLY A 51 -25.90 5.23 4.93
C GLY A 51 -25.61 3.81 4.45
N THR A 52 -25.58 3.63 3.13
CA THR A 52 -25.19 2.39 2.47
C THR A 52 -24.06 2.66 1.49
N LEU A 53 -23.25 1.62 1.17
CA LEU A 53 -22.12 1.71 0.27
C LEU A 53 -22.42 0.95 -1.03
N ASP A 54 -22.06 1.55 -2.15
CA ASP A 54 -21.91 0.90 -3.46
C ASP A 54 -20.42 0.82 -3.78
N ILE A 55 -19.80 -0.34 -3.46
CA ILE A 55 -18.36 -0.55 -3.59
C ILE A 55 -18.06 -1.23 -4.90
N GLN A 56 -17.31 -0.53 -5.76
CA GLN A 56 -16.69 -1.13 -6.93
C GLN A 56 -15.25 -1.50 -6.60
N THR A 57 -14.90 -2.77 -6.80
CA THR A 57 -13.54 -3.28 -6.63
C THR A 57 -12.90 -3.49 -7.99
N LEU A 58 -11.75 -2.86 -8.22
CA LEU A 58 -10.95 -2.97 -9.45
C LEU A 58 -9.47 -3.16 -9.10
N GLY A 59 -8.69 -3.75 -10.01
CA GLY A 59 -7.23 -3.80 -9.88
C GLY A 59 -6.60 -2.41 -9.85
N TRP A 60 -5.36 -2.30 -9.35
CA TRP A 60 -4.65 -1.03 -9.16
C TRP A 60 -4.56 -0.22 -10.46
N ASP A 61 -4.12 -0.83 -11.57
CA ASP A 61 -4.03 -0.18 -12.89
C ASP A 61 -5.40 0.25 -13.43
N GLU A 62 -6.43 -0.57 -13.19
CA GLU A 62 -7.80 -0.32 -13.63
C GLU A 62 -8.43 0.86 -12.86
N ILE A 63 -8.17 0.96 -11.54
CA ILE A 63 -8.59 2.11 -10.72
C ILE A 63 -7.99 3.38 -11.29
N ARG A 64 -6.66 3.41 -11.47
CA ARG A 64 -5.97 4.59 -12.01
C ARG A 64 -6.53 4.98 -13.38
N THR A 65 -6.68 4.03 -14.28
CA THR A 65 -7.24 4.27 -15.62
C THR A 65 -8.65 4.84 -15.56
N LYS A 66 -9.51 4.29 -14.68
CA LYS A 66 -10.87 4.79 -14.48
C LYS A 66 -10.88 6.21 -13.93
N ILE A 67 -10.04 6.50 -12.92
CA ILE A 67 -9.92 7.86 -12.36
C ILE A 67 -9.49 8.84 -13.46
N VAL A 68 -8.39 8.58 -14.15
CA VAL A 68 -7.86 9.45 -15.21
C VAL A 68 -8.92 9.70 -16.28
N THR A 69 -9.55 8.64 -16.80
CA THR A 69 -10.55 8.77 -17.87
C THR A 69 -11.78 9.58 -17.43
N SER A 70 -12.27 9.33 -16.21
CA SER A 70 -13.43 10.06 -15.66
C SER A 70 -13.10 11.53 -15.42
N MET A 71 -11.95 11.82 -14.80
CA MET A 71 -11.57 13.19 -14.46
C MET A 71 -11.27 14.04 -15.70
N VAL A 72 -10.66 13.47 -16.74
CA VAL A 72 -10.50 14.13 -18.06
C VAL A 72 -11.86 14.44 -18.69
N ALA A 73 -12.85 13.56 -18.49
CA ALA A 73 -14.23 13.79 -18.95
C ALA A 73 -15.06 14.70 -18.02
N ASN A 74 -14.45 15.30 -16.97
CA ASN A 74 -15.12 16.10 -15.94
C ASN A 74 -16.29 15.35 -15.24
N THR A 75 -16.13 14.04 -15.03
CA THR A 75 -17.08 13.21 -14.28
C THR A 75 -16.37 12.56 -13.08
N ALA A 76 -17.12 12.31 -12.00
CA ALA A 76 -16.55 11.59 -10.86
C ALA A 76 -16.50 10.08 -11.14
N PRO A 77 -15.34 9.42 -10.91
CA PRO A 77 -15.24 7.96 -11.02
C PRO A 77 -16.04 7.24 -9.92
N ALA A 78 -16.16 7.85 -8.77
CA ALA A 78 -16.95 7.50 -7.59
C ALA A 78 -17.00 8.71 -6.65
N SER A 79 -17.76 8.65 -5.55
CA SER A 79 -17.81 9.72 -4.54
C SER A 79 -16.55 9.73 -3.65
N ALA A 80 -15.99 8.56 -3.37
CA ALA A 80 -14.66 8.40 -2.78
C ALA A 80 -13.87 7.33 -3.55
N THR A 81 -12.57 7.52 -3.69
CA THR A 81 -11.71 6.59 -4.42
C THR A 81 -10.45 6.28 -3.64
N GLU A 82 -9.86 5.11 -3.90
CA GLU A 82 -8.45 4.89 -3.62
C GLU A 82 -7.62 6.05 -4.15
N MET A 83 -6.63 6.43 -3.36
CA MET A 83 -5.55 7.33 -3.73
C MET A 83 -4.23 6.64 -3.37
N ASP A 84 -3.53 6.17 -4.37
CA ASP A 84 -2.21 5.60 -4.19
C ASP A 84 -1.17 6.70 -4.01
N TRP A 85 -0.16 6.45 -3.17
CA TRP A 85 0.94 7.36 -2.92
C TRP A 85 1.62 7.83 -4.22
N SER A 86 1.68 6.96 -5.22
CA SER A 86 2.35 7.20 -6.50
C SER A 86 1.57 8.13 -7.44
N TRP A 87 0.29 8.38 -7.16
CA TRP A 87 -0.56 9.22 -8.03
C TRP A 87 -0.65 10.67 -7.56
N VAL A 88 -0.14 10.96 -6.36
CA VAL A 88 -0.29 12.27 -5.69
C VAL A 88 0.18 13.44 -6.56
N GLY A 89 1.36 13.34 -7.16
CA GLY A 89 1.89 14.41 -8.02
C GLY A 89 1.05 14.62 -9.28
N GLN A 90 0.64 13.54 -9.95
CA GLN A 90 -0.18 13.61 -11.16
C GLN A 90 -1.57 14.19 -10.85
N PHE A 91 -2.25 13.67 -9.84
CA PHE A 91 -3.63 14.07 -9.53
C PHE A 91 -3.68 15.43 -8.83
N GLY A 92 -2.68 15.73 -8.02
CA GLY A 92 -2.53 17.02 -7.34
C GLY A 92 -2.27 18.16 -8.34
N SER A 93 -1.33 17.99 -9.27
CA SER A 93 -1.04 18.99 -10.31
C SER A 93 -2.23 19.22 -11.25
N ALA A 94 -3.02 18.19 -11.52
CA ALA A 94 -4.23 18.31 -12.32
C ALA A 94 -5.42 18.92 -11.56
N GLY A 95 -5.31 19.08 -10.23
CA GLY A 95 -6.38 19.64 -9.40
C GLY A 95 -7.64 18.76 -9.34
N TRP A 96 -7.46 17.42 -9.40
CA TRP A 96 -8.59 16.50 -9.52
C TRP A 96 -9.26 16.13 -8.20
N TYR A 97 -8.62 16.43 -7.06
CA TYR A 97 -9.09 16.03 -5.73
C TYR A 97 -9.26 17.22 -4.80
N ASP A 98 -10.24 17.12 -3.92
CA ASP A 98 -10.52 18.16 -2.91
C ASP A 98 -9.42 18.19 -1.84
N ASP A 99 -9.26 19.37 -1.23
CA ASP A 99 -8.45 19.51 -0.01
C ASP A 99 -9.21 18.95 1.21
N LEU A 100 -8.72 17.87 1.75
CA LEU A 100 -9.26 17.17 2.92
C LEU A 100 -8.63 17.64 4.24
N SER A 101 -7.80 18.67 4.25
CA SER A 101 -7.13 19.17 5.46
C SER A 101 -8.11 19.55 6.57
N GLY A 102 -9.31 20.01 6.18
CA GLY A 102 -10.37 20.46 7.09
C GLY A 102 -11.16 19.34 7.77
N ILE A 103 -11.10 18.09 7.29
CA ILE A 103 -11.84 16.99 7.90
C ILE A 103 -11.08 16.30 9.04
N LEU A 104 -9.79 16.58 9.19
CA LEU A 104 -8.93 16.01 10.22
C LEU A 104 -8.70 17.03 11.35
N SER A 105 -8.95 16.63 12.60
CA SER A 105 -8.51 17.40 13.76
C SER A 105 -6.99 17.43 13.87
N ASP A 106 -6.44 18.42 14.58
CA ASP A 106 -5.00 18.53 14.79
C ASP A 106 -4.41 17.31 15.51
N ASP A 107 -5.16 16.71 16.44
CA ASP A 107 -4.72 15.50 17.14
C ASP A 107 -4.73 14.29 16.21
N LEU A 108 -5.72 14.19 15.31
CA LEU A 108 -5.77 13.12 14.33
C LEU A 108 -4.63 13.25 13.30
N LYS A 109 -4.28 14.47 12.87
CA LYS A 109 -3.12 14.72 11.99
C LYS A 109 -1.81 14.25 12.63
N LYS A 110 -1.61 14.47 13.94
CA LYS A 110 -0.42 13.97 14.67
C LYS A 110 -0.38 12.45 14.75
N ASP A 111 -1.54 11.81 14.80
CA ASP A 111 -1.70 10.36 14.87
C ASP A 111 -1.59 9.68 13.48
N LEU A 112 -1.51 10.47 12.41
CA LEU A 112 -1.43 10.05 11.00
C LEU A 112 -0.16 10.62 10.32
N PRO A 113 1.05 10.18 10.67
CA PRO A 113 2.31 10.78 10.16
C PRO A 113 2.45 10.68 8.64
N THR A 114 1.80 9.70 8.00
CA THR A 114 1.86 9.48 6.55
C THR A 114 0.98 10.45 5.73
N THR A 115 0.26 11.39 6.37
CA THR A 115 -0.51 12.43 5.65
C THR A 115 0.37 13.32 4.76
N SER A 116 1.66 13.50 5.12
CA SER A 116 2.61 14.27 4.32
C SER A 116 2.81 13.68 2.92
N ILE A 117 2.71 12.36 2.76
CA ILE A 117 2.85 11.65 1.49
C ILE A 117 1.71 12.04 0.51
N PHE A 118 0.52 12.35 1.05
CA PHE A 118 -0.67 12.70 0.27
C PHE A 118 -0.94 14.20 0.21
N THR A 119 0.06 15.00 0.55
CA THR A 119 -0.03 16.46 0.50
C THR A 119 0.66 16.99 -0.76
N TYR A 120 -0.08 17.69 -1.59
CA TYR A 120 0.42 18.34 -2.81
C TYR A 120 0.14 19.85 -2.73
N ASP A 121 1.17 20.68 -2.88
CA ASP A 121 1.07 22.16 -2.82
C ASP A 121 0.27 22.64 -1.58
N GLY A 122 0.57 22.05 -0.42
CA GLY A 122 -0.07 22.36 0.86
C GLY A 122 -1.50 21.83 1.04
N LYS A 123 -2.06 21.11 0.07
CA LYS A 123 -3.39 20.52 0.13
C LYS A 123 -3.30 19.03 0.40
N LEU A 124 -4.05 18.52 1.37
CA LEU A 124 -4.17 17.10 1.65
C LEU A 124 -5.20 16.49 0.69
N ILE A 125 -4.76 15.84 -0.38
CA ILE A 125 -5.65 15.28 -1.42
C ILE A 125 -6.01 13.81 -1.20
N GLY A 126 -5.43 13.16 -0.21
CA GLY A 126 -5.74 11.80 0.22
C GLY A 126 -5.54 11.62 1.71
N VAL A 127 -6.43 10.90 2.37
CA VAL A 127 -6.34 10.58 3.80
C VAL A 127 -5.91 9.13 3.96
N PRO A 128 -4.72 8.85 4.53
CA PRO A 128 -4.17 7.50 4.61
C PRO A 128 -4.99 6.61 5.56
N TYR A 129 -5.40 5.44 5.07
CA TYR A 129 -6.17 4.46 5.84
C TYR A 129 -5.48 3.10 5.96
N ASN A 130 -4.55 2.80 5.07
CA ASN A 130 -3.75 1.58 5.05
C ASN A 130 -2.27 1.95 5.06
N ASN A 131 -1.56 1.48 6.10
CA ASN A 131 -0.12 1.69 6.23
C ASN A 131 0.61 0.53 5.54
N ASP A 132 1.35 0.83 4.50
CA ASP A 132 2.22 -0.11 3.83
C ASP A 132 3.67 0.34 3.96
N PHE A 133 4.45 -0.47 4.62
CA PHE A 133 5.92 -0.39 4.66
C PHE A 133 6.49 -1.79 4.55
N ARG A 134 7.77 -1.87 4.19
CA ARG A 134 8.42 -3.15 3.93
C ARG A 134 9.18 -3.63 5.16
N VAL A 135 9.15 -4.96 5.35
CA VAL A 135 9.94 -5.69 6.33
C VAL A 135 10.57 -6.91 5.66
N LEU A 136 11.62 -7.46 6.22
CA LEU A 136 12.06 -8.79 5.81
C LEU A 136 11.15 -9.83 6.46
N ILE A 137 10.40 -10.59 5.66
CA ILE A 137 9.65 -11.74 6.17
C ILE A 137 10.43 -13.01 5.81
N TYR A 138 10.58 -13.94 6.76
CA TYR A 138 11.38 -15.12 6.54
C TYR A 138 10.83 -16.38 7.21
N ASN A 139 11.25 -17.52 6.69
CA ASN A 139 10.94 -18.83 7.26
C ASN A 139 12.06 -19.27 8.21
N LYS A 140 11.82 -19.14 9.52
CA LYS A 140 12.79 -19.51 10.57
C LYS A 140 13.09 -21.03 10.61
N GLY A 141 12.16 -21.87 10.16
CA GLY A 141 12.38 -23.31 10.06
C GLY A 141 13.41 -23.67 8.98
N HIS A 142 13.44 -22.95 7.87
CA HIS A 142 14.47 -23.09 6.85
C HIS A 142 15.84 -22.64 7.37
N LEU A 143 15.89 -21.50 8.07
CA LEU A 143 17.13 -21.01 8.68
C LEU A 143 17.68 -22.03 9.69
N ALA A 144 16.84 -22.55 10.58
CA ALA A 144 17.23 -23.55 11.57
C ALA A 144 17.79 -24.83 10.93
N LYS A 145 17.18 -25.32 9.83
CA LYS A 145 17.70 -26.47 9.06
C LYS A 145 19.07 -26.17 8.43
N ALA A 146 19.32 -24.92 8.07
CA ALA A 146 20.63 -24.47 7.56
C ALA A 146 21.66 -24.20 8.66
N GLY A 147 21.27 -24.27 9.94
CA GLY A 147 22.13 -23.98 11.10
C GLY A 147 22.27 -22.47 11.37
N ILE A 148 21.30 -21.67 10.90
CA ILE A 148 21.27 -20.20 11.06
C ILE A 148 20.27 -19.88 12.18
N ASN A 149 20.70 -19.09 13.17
CA ASN A 149 19.90 -18.81 14.36
C ASN A 149 19.28 -17.40 14.37
N GLU A 150 19.75 -16.49 13.54
CA GLU A 150 19.30 -15.09 13.45
C GLU A 150 18.97 -14.74 12.00
N ALA A 151 18.07 -13.78 11.80
CA ALA A 151 17.81 -13.22 10.48
C ALA A 151 18.99 -12.37 10.00
N PRO A 152 19.23 -12.28 8.68
CA PRO A 152 20.28 -11.46 8.12
C PRO A 152 20.05 -9.97 8.41
N LYS A 153 21.14 -9.25 8.72
CA LYS A 153 21.13 -7.81 9.04
C LYS A 153 21.68 -6.95 7.92
N THR A 154 22.37 -7.58 6.97
CA THR A 154 22.92 -6.90 5.79
C THR A 154 22.53 -7.64 4.50
N PRO A 155 22.57 -6.98 3.31
CA PRO A 155 22.36 -7.65 2.03
C PRO A 155 23.36 -8.79 1.77
N ASP A 156 24.60 -8.66 2.22
CA ASP A 156 25.63 -9.71 2.08
C ASP A 156 25.29 -10.92 2.95
N GLU A 157 24.85 -10.71 4.19
CA GLU A 157 24.35 -11.79 5.06
C GLU A 157 23.13 -12.47 4.44
N LEU A 158 22.18 -11.71 3.85
CA LEU A 158 21.03 -12.28 3.17
C LEU A 158 21.44 -13.24 2.03
N LEU A 159 22.43 -12.86 1.21
CA LEU A 159 22.96 -13.74 0.15
C LEU A 159 23.66 -14.98 0.72
N ALA A 160 24.45 -14.81 1.78
CA ALA A 160 25.15 -15.92 2.43
C ALA A 160 24.17 -16.92 3.06
N ASP A 161 23.14 -16.41 3.75
CA ASP A 161 22.09 -17.22 4.36
C ASP A 161 21.25 -17.94 3.29
N ALA A 162 20.92 -17.26 2.19
CA ALA A 162 20.21 -17.86 1.07
C ALA A 162 21.00 -19.03 0.45
N LYS A 163 22.33 -18.87 0.23
CA LYS A 163 23.20 -19.95 -0.23
C LYS A 163 23.22 -21.13 0.75
N ALA A 164 23.37 -20.85 2.04
CA ALA A 164 23.36 -21.88 3.06
C ALA A 164 22.02 -22.62 3.16
N VAL A 165 20.90 -21.90 3.04
CA VAL A 165 19.55 -22.50 3.02
C VAL A 165 19.37 -23.39 1.79
N LYS A 166 19.81 -22.93 0.61
CA LYS A 166 19.77 -23.74 -0.62
C LYS A 166 20.54 -25.04 -0.45
N GLU A 167 21.74 -24.98 0.07
CA GLU A 167 22.66 -26.12 0.21
C GLU A 167 22.20 -27.09 1.31
N LYS A 168 21.76 -26.60 2.48
CA LYS A 168 21.55 -27.41 3.69
C LYS A 168 20.09 -27.68 4.00
N ALA A 169 19.19 -26.77 3.67
CA ALA A 169 17.75 -26.94 3.89
C ALA A 169 17.01 -27.45 2.65
N GLY A 170 17.65 -27.46 1.48
CA GLY A 170 17.10 -27.98 0.23
C GLY A 170 16.04 -27.08 -0.40
N VAL A 171 16.04 -25.78 -0.09
CA VAL A 171 15.16 -24.81 -0.75
C VAL A 171 15.82 -24.37 -2.06
N GLU A 172 15.19 -24.71 -3.18
CA GLU A 172 15.80 -24.52 -4.51
C GLU A 172 16.08 -23.03 -4.83
N TYR A 173 15.10 -22.17 -4.51
CA TYR A 173 15.17 -20.71 -4.75
C TYR A 173 14.79 -19.96 -3.47
N PRO A 174 15.74 -19.70 -2.55
CA PRO A 174 15.42 -19.19 -1.22
C PRO A 174 14.95 -17.74 -1.17
N ILE A 175 15.24 -16.91 -2.20
CA ILE A 175 14.88 -15.49 -2.24
C ILE A 175 13.65 -15.28 -3.12
N GLY A 176 12.61 -14.68 -2.55
CA GLY A 176 11.44 -14.17 -3.26
C GLY A 176 11.56 -12.68 -3.54
N LEU A 177 11.59 -12.34 -4.82
CA LEU A 177 11.50 -10.96 -5.34
C LEU A 177 10.72 -11.00 -6.66
N PRO A 178 9.76 -10.10 -6.88
CA PRO A 178 9.14 -9.93 -8.18
C PRO A 178 10.14 -9.28 -9.14
N LEU A 179 10.29 -9.84 -10.33
CA LEU A 179 11.16 -9.32 -11.39
C LEU A 179 10.39 -9.14 -12.72
N SER A 180 9.06 -9.21 -12.68
CA SER A 180 8.19 -8.91 -13.83
C SER A 180 8.16 -7.40 -14.13
N ALA A 181 7.76 -7.02 -15.34
CA ALA A 181 7.64 -5.60 -15.71
C ALA A 181 6.41 -4.93 -15.05
N THR A 182 6.43 -4.80 -13.72
CA THR A 182 5.33 -4.24 -12.90
C THR A 182 5.86 -3.29 -11.82
N GLU A 183 4.98 -2.50 -11.24
CA GLU A 183 5.27 -1.58 -10.13
C GLU A 183 5.95 -2.29 -8.95
N GLY A 184 5.55 -3.54 -8.63
CA GLY A 184 6.15 -4.31 -7.55
C GLY A 184 7.65 -4.53 -7.70
N SER A 185 8.12 -4.77 -8.93
CA SER A 185 9.56 -4.89 -9.20
C SER A 185 10.29 -3.55 -9.03
N ALA A 186 9.67 -2.46 -9.45
CA ALA A 186 10.23 -1.13 -9.25
C ALA A 186 10.34 -0.79 -7.75
N THR A 187 9.28 -1.03 -6.98
CA THR A 187 9.28 -0.76 -5.53
C THR A 187 10.25 -1.67 -4.77
N ALA A 188 10.48 -2.91 -5.21
CA ALA A 188 11.51 -3.78 -4.65
C ALA A 188 12.91 -3.19 -4.85
N TRP A 189 13.22 -2.69 -6.04
CA TRP A 189 14.49 -1.99 -6.31
C TRP A 189 14.64 -0.71 -5.47
N TYR A 190 13.55 0.05 -5.25
CA TYR A 190 13.58 1.24 -4.38
C TYR A 190 13.93 0.86 -2.94
N LEU A 191 13.28 -0.18 -2.41
CA LEU A 191 13.57 -0.72 -1.08
C LEU A 191 15.04 -1.13 -0.96
N LEU A 192 15.54 -1.90 -1.92
CA LEU A 192 16.93 -2.35 -1.94
C LEU A 192 17.91 -1.18 -2.08
N THR A 193 17.55 -0.11 -2.80
CA THR A 193 18.36 1.12 -2.81
C THR A 193 18.54 1.69 -1.41
N LYS A 194 17.46 1.76 -0.62
CA LYS A 194 17.56 2.16 0.81
C LYS A 194 18.38 1.16 1.63
N ALA A 195 18.24 -0.13 1.37
CA ALA A 195 19.03 -1.19 2.02
C ALA A 195 20.54 -1.06 1.72
N PHE A 196 20.89 -0.59 0.54
CA PHE A 196 22.29 -0.26 0.17
C PHE A 196 22.73 1.14 0.63
N GLY A 197 21.93 1.84 1.42
CA GLY A 197 22.32 3.04 2.16
C GLY A 197 22.31 4.33 1.36
N GLY A 198 21.49 4.46 0.33
CA GLY A 198 21.42 5.67 -0.50
C GLY A 198 20.06 5.98 -1.10
N GLU A 199 20.06 6.97 -1.98
CA GLU A 199 18.91 7.50 -2.67
C GLU A 199 19.01 7.24 -4.19
N LEU A 200 17.85 7.29 -4.87
CA LEU A 200 17.78 7.21 -6.34
C LEU A 200 18.11 8.54 -6.99
N PHE A 201 17.75 9.63 -6.36
CA PHE A 201 17.91 10.98 -6.90
C PHE A 201 18.54 11.90 -5.86
N ASP A 202 19.20 12.96 -6.33
CA ASP A 202 19.56 14.09 -5.49
C ASP A 202 18.37 15.06 -5.30
N ALA A 203 18.59 16.17 -4.58
CA ALA A 203 17.56 17.17 -4.30
C ALA A 203 16.99 17.86 -5.55
N GLU A 204 17.74 17.87 -6.65
CA GLU A 204 17.35 18.41 -7.96
C GLU A 204 16.75 17.32 -8.87
N PHE A 205 16.47 16.13 -8.33
CA PHE A 205 16.02 14.95 -9.04
C PHE A 205 16.96 14.43 -10.13
N LYS A 206 18.27 14.68 -9.98
CA LYS A 206 19.27 14.07 -10.87
C LYS A 206 19.47 12.61 -10.49
N PRO A 207 19.43 11.67 -11.46
CA PRO A 207 19.65 10.25 -11.20
C PRO A 207 21.04 9.97 -10.60
N LEU A 208 21.10 9.31 -9.45
CA LEU A 208 22.34 8.87 -8.78
C LEU A 208 22.69 7.44 -9.14
N PHE A 209 21.73 6.63 -9.53
CA PHE A 209 21.85 5.17 -9.74
C PHE A 209 22.62 4.76 -10.99
N ILE A 210 23.10 5.69 -11.80
CA ILE A 210 23.98 5.41 -12.95
C ILE A 210 25.44 5.15 -12.54
N ASP A 211 25.86 5.62 -11.35
CA ASP A 211 27.21 5.37 -10.84
C ASP A 211 27.26 3.95 -10.24
N PRO A 212 28.19 3.07 -10.68
CA PRO A 212 28.36 1.74 -10.09
C PRO A 212 28.64 1.72 -8.57
N ALA A 213 29.14 2.81 -8.01
CA ALA A 213 29.36 2.94 -6.58
C ALA A 213 28.07 3.30 -5.81
N SER A 214 27.03 3.77 -6.49
CA SER A 214 25.76 4.20 -5.88
C SER A 214 24.96 3.03 -5.32
N ALA A 215 24.06 3.36 -4.38
CA ALA A 215 23.15 2.39 -3.78
C ALA A 215 22.18 1.80 -4.80
N GLY A 216 21.59 2.63 -5.68
CA GLY A 216 20.64 2.17 -6.69
C GLY A 216 21.25 1.21 -7.71
N TYR A 217 22.50 1.47 -8.16
CA TYR A 217 23.21 0.52 -9.02
C TYR A 217 23.47 -0.81 -8.31
N LYS A 218 24.00 -0.74 -7.07
CA LYS A 218 24.29 -1.95 -6.26
C LYS A 218 23.04 -2.77 -5.98
N ALA A 219 21.90 -2.11 -5.74
CA ALA A 219 20.62 -2.76 -5.54
C ALA A 219 20.20 -3.56 -6.78
N MET A 220 20.23 -2.97 -7.97
CA MET A 220 19.93 -3.68 -9.21
C MET A 220 20.90 -4.82 -9.48
N ALA A 221 22.21 -4.57 -9.28
CA ALA A 221 23.25 -5.59 -9.44
C ALA A 221 23.03 -6.76 -8.45
N PHE A 222 22.57 -6.50 -7.23
CA PHE A 222 22.22 -7.53 -6.25
C PHE A 222 21.09 -8.43 -6.76
N GLU A 223 19.99 -7.87 -7.26
CA GLU A 223 18.86 -8.64 -7.79
C GLU A 223 19.30 -9.53 -8.96
N ILE A 224 20.02 -8.95 -9.92
CA ILE A 224 20.48 -9.68 -11.10
C ILE A 224 21.52 -10.76 -10.73
N THR A 225 22.39 -10.50 -9.75
CA THR A 225 23.37 -11.48 -9.27
C THR A 225 22.70 -12.62 -8.54
N ALA A 226 21.74 -12.33 -7.63
CA ALA A 226 20.99 -13.34 -6.92
C ALA A 226 20.20 -14.26 -7.87
N LEU A 227 19.63 -13.70 -8.95
CA LEU A 227 18.97 -14.48 -9.99
C LEU A 227 19.98 -15.37 -10.74
N LYS A 228 21.12 -14.83 -11.17
CA LYS A 228 22.19 -15.58 -11.88
C LYS A 228 22.81 -16.69 -11.03
N ASP A 229 22.95 -16.46 -9.73
CA ASP A 229 23.43 -17.45 -8.76
C ASP A 229 22.37 -18.53 -8.44
N GLY A 230 21.16 -18.43 -9.02
CA GLY A 230 20.06 -19.36 -8.80
C GLY A 230 19.50 -19.30 -7.39
N LEU A 231 19.56 -18.15 -6.74
CA LEU A 231 18.94 -17.90 -5.43
C LEU A 231 17.51 -17.36 -5.57
N ILE A 232 17.17 -16.79 -6.73
CA ILE A 232 15.83 -16.38 -7.15
C ILE A 232 15.39 -17.30 -8.29
N ASP A 233 14.12 -17.72 -8.28
CA ASP A 233 13.52 -18.53 -9.35
C ASP A 233 13.53 -17.72 -10.66
N PRO A 234 14.05 -18.24 -11.77
CA PRO A 234 13.96 -17.60 -13.09
C PRO A 234 12.54 -17.24 -13.51
N ALA A 235 11.51 -17.97 -13.02
CA ALA A 235 10.12 -17.64 -13.26
C ALA A 235 9.73 -16.27 -12.68
N SER A 236 10.46 -15.73 -11.70
CA SER A 236 10.24 -14.41 -11.09
C SER A 236 10.25 -13.28 -12.11
N THR A 237 10.89 -13.46 -13.29
CA THR A 237 10.82 -12.51 -14.41
C THR A 237 9.40 -12.34 -15.00
N SER A 238 8.46 -13.18 -14.59
CA SER A 238 7.03 -13.14 -14.98
C SER A 238 6.08 -13.10 -13.78
N LEU A 239 6.60 -13.20 -12.54
CA LEU A 239 5.79 -13.20 -11.33
C LEU A 239 5.65 -11.77 -10.75
N LYS A 240 4.45 -11.47 -10.27
CA LYS A 240 4.11 -10.26 -9.51
C LYS A 240 4.22 -10.53 -8.00
N ASP A 241 4.03 -9.50 -7.20
CA ASP A 241 4.06 -9.58 -5.73
C ASP A 241 3.15 -10.69 -5.17
N VAL A 242 1.93 -10.78 -5.71
CA VAL A 242 0.94 -11.76 -5.23
C VAL A 242 1.39 -13.22 -5.45
N GLU A 243 2.10 -13.50 -6.55
CA GLU A 243 2.66 -14.83 -6.80
C GLU A 243 3.86 -15.11 -5.88
N ILE A 244 4.68 -14.11 -5.55
CA ILE A 244 5.76 -14.25 -4.56
C ILE A 244 5.17 -14.56 -3.18
N GLN A 245 4.06 -13.93 -2.79
CA GLN A 245 3.34 -14.24 -1.55
C GLN A 245 2.87 -15.71 -1.52
N GLU A 246 2.35 -16.23 -2.64
CA GLU A 246 1.94 -17.65 -2.72
C GLU A 246 3.15 -18.59 -2.60
N LEU A 247 4.31 -18.24 -3.16
CA LEU A 247 5.54 -19.01 -2.99
C LEU A 247 5.96 -19.05 -1.52
N PHE A 248 5.87 -17.94 -0.79
CA PHE A 248 6.18 -17.90 0.64
C PHE A 248 5.20 -18.74 1.45
N LYS A 249 3.89 -18.55 1.27
CA LYS A 249 2.85 -19.30 1.98
C LYS A 249 2.95 -20.80 1.79
N SER A 250 3.43 -21.25 0.63
CA SER A 250 3.66 -22.67 0.32
C SER A 250 5.03 -23.21 0.79
N GLY A 251 5.88 -22.39 1.40
CA GLY A 251 7.21 -22.76 1.86
C GLY A 251 8.23 -22.99 0.74
N LYS A 252 7.99 -22.48 -0.46
CA LYS A 252 8.90 -22.64 -1.60
C LYS A 252 10.06 -21.64 -1.60
N ILE A 253 9.92 -20.53 -0.89
CA ILE A 253 10.98 -19.55 -0.65
C ILE A 253 11.22 -19.40 0.85
N THR A 254 12.38 -18.87 1.21
CA THR A 254 12.76 -18.60 2.60
C THR A 254 12.58 -17.15 2.97
N PHE A 255 12.95 -16.25 2.09
CA PHE A 255 12.92 -14.81 2.31
C PHE A 255 11.95 -14.13 1.34
N ASP A 256 10.94 -13.47 1.85
CA ASP A 256 10.16 -12.46 1.13
C ASP A 256 10.80 -11.10 1.42
N VAL A 257 11.73 -10.69 0.53
CA VAL A 257 12.65 -9.57 0.77
C VAL A 257 11.94 -8.22 0.67
N ALA A 258 10.96 -8.12 -0.21
CA ALA A 258 10.14 -6.93 -0.39
C ALA A 258 8.76 -7.09 0.28
N GLY A 259 8.67 -7.93 1.31
CA GLY A 259 7.42 -8.30 1.97
C GLY A 259 6.70 -7.09 2.56
N TRP A 260 5.41 -6.99 2.28
CA TRP A 260 4.54 -6.00 2.91
C TRP A 260 4.32 -6.37 4.37
N ALA A 261 4.47 -5.42 5.25
CA ALA A 261 4.33 -5.67 6.69
C ALA A 261 2.96 -6.28 7.05
N GLY A 262 1.90 -5.94 6.34
CA GLY A 262 0.56 -6.54 6.48
C GLY A 262 0.49 -8.03 6.13
N ASN A 263 1.39 -8.54 5.29
CA ASN A 263 1.44 -9.96 4.92
C ASN A 263 1.64 -10.88 6.14
N LEU A 264 2.24 -10.37 7.22
CA LEU A 264 2.42 -11.14 8.45
C LEU A 264 1.10 -11.66 9.02
N ALA A 265 0.00 -10.90 8.90
CA ALA A 265 -1.31 -11.35 9.35
C ALA A 265 -1.80 -12.58 8.56
N VAL A 266 -1.47 -12.66 7.26
CA VAL A 266 -1.84 -13.77 6.38
C VAL A 266 -0.86 -14.92 6.51
N TYR A 267 0.45 -14.64 6.55
CA TYR A 267 1.50 -15.65 6.59
C TYR A 267 1.56 -16.41 7.92
N THR A 268 1.11 -15.78 9.02
CA THR A 268 1.02 -16.43 10.35
C THR A 268 -0.34 -17.07 10.65
N ASP A 269 -1.27 -17.06 9.67
CA ASP A 269 -2.57 -17.71 9.78
C ASP A 269 -2.49 -19.13 9.19
N ALA A 270 -2.58 -20.15 10.06
CA ALA A 270 -2.49 -21.55 9.67
C ALA A 270 -3.62 -22.01 8.72
N SER A 271 -4.71 -21.24 8.60
CA SER A 271 -5.76 -21.49 7.61
C SER A 271 -5.40 -21.00 6.20
N LYS A 272 -4.39 -20.13 6.07
CA LYS A 272 -3.98 -19.47 4.83
C LYS A 272 -2.56 -19.81 4.39
N SER A 273 -1.69 -20.23 5.31
CA SER A 273 -0.26 -20.47 5.07
C SER A 273 0.19 -21.81 5.63
N GLN A 274 0.95 -22.57 4.84
CA GLN A 274 1.53 -23.85 5.25
C GLN A 274 2.74 -23.67 6.18
N VAL A 275 3.30 -22.46 6.23
CA VAL A 275 4.50 -22.10 7.02
C VAL A 275 4.17 -21.15 8.16
N ALA A 276 2.91 -21.10 8.60
CA ALA A 276 2.45 -20.13 9.60
C ALA A 276 3.28 -20.16 10.89
N ASP A 277 3.60 -21.35 11.41
CA ASP A 277 4.39 -21.52 12.64
C ASP A 277 5.88 -21.18 12.46
N ASP A 278 6.38 -21.25 11.23
CA ASP A 278 7.76 -20.95 10.87
C ASP A 278 7.95 -19.53 10.35
N THR A 279 6.88 -18.76 10.18
CA THR A 279 6.94 -17.37 9.73
C THR A 279 7.47 -16.46 10.83
N ALA A 280 8.44 -15.63 10.48
CA ALA A 280 8.96 -14.56 11.32
C ALA A 280 9.27 -13.31 10.48
N ALA A 281 9.42 -12.18 11.16
CA ALA A 281 9.85 -10.92 10.55
C ALA A 281 11.13 -10.40 11.18
N ALA A 282 11.89 -9.66 10.41
CA ALA A 282 13.04 -8.89 10.86
C ALA A 282 13.03 -7.51 10.20
N LEU A 283 13.83 -6.61 10.73
CA LEU A 283 14.08 -5.31 10.09
C LEU A 283 14.71 -5.53 8.70
N VAL A 284 14.42 -4.65 7.77
CA VAL A 284 15.04 -4.67 6.44
C VAL A 284 16.57 -4.62 6.60
N PRO A 285 17.31 -5.60 6.03
CA PRO A 285 18.77 -5.62 6.07
C PRO A 285 19.37 -4.35 5.46
N ASN A 286 20.42 -3.81 6.05
CA ASN A 286 21.07 -2.60 5.54
C ASN A 286 22.60 -2.69 5.69
N VAL A 287 23.33 -2.16 4.70
CA VAL A 287 24.82 -2.23 4.63
C VAL A 287 25.53 -1.63 5.83
N ASP A 288 24.93 -0.67 6.53
CA ASP A 288 25.48 -0.04 7.73
C ASP A 288 24.88 -0.58 9.05
N GLY A 289 24.04 -1.61 8.96
CA GLY A 289 23.31 -2.20 10.10
C GLY A 289 22.19 -1.32 10.67
N LYS A 290 21.89 -0.19 10.02
CA LYS A 290 20.78 0.70 10.38
C LYS A 290 19.64 0.52 9.39
N SER A 291 18.64 -0.24 9.78
CA SER A 291 17.49 -0.49 8.91
C SER A 291 16.83 0.80 8.42
N ARG A 292 16.47 0.81 7.17
CA ARG A 292 15.63 1.80 6.51
C ARG A 292 14.59 1.07 5.68
N THR A 293 13.42 1.66 5.54
CA THR A 293 12.37 1.11 4.69
C THR A 293 11.59 2.23 4.02
N ILE A 294 10.89 1.89 2.95
CA ILE A 294 9.99 2.81 2.26
C ILE A 294 8.55 2.62 2.72
N GLY A 295 7.79 3.72 2.80
CA GLY A 295 6.35 3.72 3.05
C GLY A 295 5.59 3.98 1.76
N LEU A 296 4.67 3.09 1.45
CA LEU A 296 3.84 3.12 0.25
C LEU A 296 2.34 3.03 0.65
N PRO A 297 1.85 3.92 1.54
CA PRO A 297 0.50 3.81 2.10
C PRO A 297 -0.57 4.01 1.02
N GLY A 298 -1.75 3.41 1.24
CA GLY A 298 -2.97 3.71 0.51
C GLY A 298 -3.81 4.75 1.25
N ALA A 299 -4.49 5.60 0.50
CA ALA A 299 -5.35 6.63 1.04
C ALA A 299 -6.72 6.67 0.35
N LEU A 300 -7.63 7.45 0.91
CA LEU A 300 -8.91 7.76 0.28
C LEU A 300 -8.95 9.23 -0.10
N GLY A 301 -9.32 9.50 -1.35
CA GLY A 301 -9.52 10.85 -1.86
C GLY A 301 -10.95 11.10 -2.30
N VAL A 302 -11.35 12.38 -2.36
CA VAL A 302 -12.65 12.82 -2.84
C VAL A 302 -12.45 13.61 -4.13
N PRO A 303 -12.90 13.10 -5.30
CA PRO A 303 -12.79 13.85 -6.56
C PRO A 303 -13.56 15.16 -6.51
N VAL A 304 -12.99 16.24 -7.08
CA VAL A 304 -13.65 17.56 -7.11
C VAL A 304 -15.02 17.54 -7.77
N SER A 305 -15.24 16.61 -8.68
CA SER A 305 -16.51 16.40 -9.40
C SER A 305 -17.52 15.52 -8.65
N ALA A 306 -17.16 14.97 -7.46
CA ALA A 306 -18.07 14.20 -6.63
C ALA A 306 -19.22 15.07 -6.11
N LYS A 307 -20.44 14.53 -6.09
CA LYS A 307 -21.65 15.25 -5.64
C LYS A 307 -21.87 15.15 -4.13
N ASP A 308 -21.61 13.97 -3.56
CA ASP A 308 -21.93 13.64 -2.15
C ASP A 308 -20.68 13.73 -1.26
N LYS A 309 -20.02 14.91 -1.29
CA LYS A 309 -18.74 15.12 -0.57
C LYS A 309 -18.86 14.94 0.93
N GLU A 310 -19.94 15.40 1.56
CA GLU A 310 -20.15 15.24 3.00
C GLU A 310 -20.25 13.76 3.40
N THR A 311 -20.96 12.95 2.62
CA THR A 311 -21.08 11.51 2.85
C THR A 311 -19.73 10.81 2.58
N ALA A 312 -18.97 11.25 1.58
CA ALA A 312 -17.60 10.76 1.33
C ALA A 312 -16.65 11.09 2.49
N HIS A 313 -16.72 12.30 3.06
CA HIS A 313 -15.96 12.67 4.25
C HIS A 313 -16.36 11.82 5.48
N ALA A 314 -17.65 11.53 5.65
CA ALA A 314 -18.12 10.64 6.73
C ALA A 314 -17.58 9.21 6.55
N PHE A 315 -17.52 8.70 5.32
CA PHE A 315 -16.91 7.40 5.01
C PHE A 315 -15.42 7.38 5.34
N ILE A 316 -14.66 8.40 4.93
CA ILE A 316 -13.24 8.54 5.25
C ILE A 316 -13.03 8.55 6.77
N ASN A 317 -13.80 9.34 7.51
CA ASN A 317 -13.73 9.38 8.96
C ASN A 317 -14.09 8.04 9.62
N TRP A 318 -15.03 7.28 9.05
CA TRP A 318 -15.35 5.93 9.50
C TRP A 318 -14.18 4.95 9.24
N MET A 319 -13.51 5.04 8.11
CA MET A 319 -12.32 4.24 7.84
C MET A 319 -11.15 4.54 8.80
N LEU A 320 -11.09 5.77 9.34
CA LEU A 320 -10.11 6.18 10.35
C LEU A 320 -10.53 5.87 11.79
N ASP A 321 -11.75 5.40 12.02
CA ASP A 321 -12.21 5.02 13.36
C ASP A 321 -11.34 3.87 13.89
N PRO A 322 -10.89 3.94 15.17
CA PRO A 322 -10.00 2.94 15.73
C PRO A 322 -10.52 1.51 15.63
N ASP A 323 -11.83 1.30 15.85
CA ASP A 323 -12.41 -0.05 15.78
C ASP A 323 -12.52 -0.53 14.32
N THR A 324 -12.80 0.38 13.38
CA THR A 324 -12.78 0.07 11.93
C THR A 324 -11.37 -0.29 11.45
N MET A 325 -10.34 0.43 11.90
CA MET A 325 -8.94 0.09 11.58
C MET A 325 -8.51 -1.23 12.19
N VAL A 326 -8.95 -1.55 13.42
CA VAL A 326 -8.71 -2.87 14.02
C VAL A 326 -9.36 -3.97 13.19
N ASP A 327 -10.63 -3.80 12.80
CA ASP A 327 -11.33 -4.75 11.93
C ASP A 327 -10.61 -4.92 10.57
N ASN A 328 -10.17 -3.82 9.98
CA ASN A 328 -9.45 -3.82 8.70
C ASN A 328 -8.14 -4.63 8.79
N TYR A 329 -7.37 -4.44 9.88
CA TYR A 329 -6.17 -5.24 10.13
C TYR A 329 -6.50 -6.72 10.36
N VAL A 330 -7.41 -7.01 11.28
CA VAL A 330 -7.70 -8.41 11.68
C VAL A 330 -8.29 -9.23 10.52
N LYS A 331 -9.11 -8.61 9.67
CA LYS A 331 -9.85 -9.30 8.60
C LYS A 331 -9.10 -9.30 7.28
N LEU A 332 -8.45 -8.20 6.94
CA LEU A 332 -7.85 -7.95 5.64
C LEU A 332 -6.31 -7.86 5.66
N GLY A 333 -5.69 -7.74 6.84
CA GLY A 333 -4.25 -7.59 6.99
C GLY A 333 -3.75 -6.15 6.77
N ASN A 334 -4.64 -5.19 6.57
CA ASN A 334 -4.26 -3.80 6.33
C ASN A 334 -3.83 -3.12 7.64
N LEU A 335 -2.56 -2.73 7.73
CA LEU A 335 -2.03 -2.09 8.93
C LEU A 335 -2.66 -0.71 9.15
N PRO A 336 -3.03 -0.38 10.40
CA PRO A 336 -3.50 0.95 10.76
C PRO A 336 -2.47 2.03 10.43
N THR A 337 -2.93 3.16 9.90
CA THR A 337 -2.11 4.36 9.70
C THR A 337 -2.01 5.22 10.96
N ARG A 338 -2.92 5.03 11.93
CA ARG A 338 -2.88 5.70 13.23
C ARG A 338 -1.92 5.01 14.16
N ILE A 339 -0.91 5.75 14.65
CA ILE A 339 0.08 5.24 15.61
C ILE A 339 -0.60 4.71 16.87
N SER A 340 -1.59 5.42 17.38
CA SER A 340 -2.34 5.02 18.58
C SER A 340 -3.03 3.67 18.44
N VAL A 341 -3.48 3.31 17.23
CA VAL A 341 -4.15 2.02 16.96
C VAL A 341 -3.12 0.89 16.82
N LEU A 342 -1.97 1.15 16.18
CA LEU A 342 -0.85 0.19 16.14
C LEU A 342 -0.37 -0.15 17.55
N ASP A 343 -0.16 0.87 18.40
CA ASP A 343 0.23 0.69 19.79
C ASP A 343 -0.80 -0.12 20.58
N LYS A 344 -2.09 0.15 20.37
CA LYS A 344 -3.18 -0.61 21.00
C LYS A 344 -3.13 -2.09 20.61
N LEU A 345 -3.04 -2.36 19.30
CA LEU A 345 -2.94 -3.73 18.78
C LEU A 345 -1.74 -4.49 19.33
N ASN A 346 -0.59 -3.82 19.45
CA ASN A 346 0.62 -4.42 19.99
C ASN A 346 0.44 -4.73 21.49
N LYS A 347 -0.05 -3.79 22.30
CA LYS A 347 -0.31 -3.96 23.73
C LYS A 347 -1.32 -5.08 24.01
N GLU A 348 -2.29 -5.26 23.11
CA GLU A 348 -3.30 -6.33 23.19
C GLU A 348 -2.78 -7.69 22.66
N GLY A 349 -1.54 -7.76 22.15
CA GLY A 349 -0.95 -8.96 21.55
C GLY A 349 -1.62 -9.38 20.22
N LYS A 350 -2.34 -8.47 19.59
CA LYS A 350 -3.03 -8.70 18.32
C LYS A 350 -2.17 -8.38 17.09
N LEU A 351 -1.17 -7.51 17.25
CA LEU A 351 -0.24 -7.18 16.17
C LEU A 351 0.81 -8.30 16.07
N LYS A 352 0.78 -9.02 14.95
CA LYS A 352 1.75 -10.09 14.71
C LYS A 352 3.16 -9.52 14.54
N GLN A 353 4.14 -10.05 15.29
CA GLN A 353 5.53 -9.53 15.30
C GLN A 353 5.60 -8.03 15.62
N GLY A 354 4.73 -7.55 16.53
CA GLY A 354 4.46 -6.13 16.74
C GLY A 354 5.69 -5.30 17.06
N ASP A 355 6.64 -5.83 17.84
CA ASP A 355 7.88 -5.11 18.17
C ASP A 355 8.73 -4.83 16.92
N VAL A 356 8.82 -5.78 15.99
CA VAL A 356 9.52 -5.60 14.71
C VAL A 356 8.78 -4.59 13.83
N LEU A 357 7.45 -4.70 13.73
CA LEU A 357 6.65 -3.77 12.93
C LEU A 357 6.73 -2.34 13.43
N ILE A 358 6.68 -2.12 14.75
CA ILE A 358 6.81 -0.79 15.36
C ILE A 358 8.23 -0.24 15.13
N ALA A 359 9.25 -1.07 15.34
CA ALA A 359 10.64 -0.65 15.11
C ALA A 359 10.87 -0.30 13.62
N GLN A 360 10.30 -1.06 12.69
CA GLN A 360 10.42 -0.77 11.27
C GLN A 360 9.62 0.48 10.86
N ALA A 361 8.41 0.64 11.40
CA ALA A 361 7.59 1.83 11.15
C ALA A 361 8.27 3.14 11.58
N ALA A 362 9.10 3.08 12.62
CA ALA A 362 9.85 4.24 13.12
C ALA A 362 10.98 4.72 12.18
N VAL A 363 11.36 3.91 11.19
CA VAL A 363 12.43 4.19 10.21
C VAL A 363 11.92 4.17 8.77
N VAL A 364 10.61 4.39 8.60
CA VAL A 364 9.99 4.58 7.28
C VAL A 364 10.43 5.92 6.70
N GLU A 365 10.93 5.88 5.49
CA GLU A 365 11.28 7.07 4.73
C GLU A 365 10.37 7.18 3.49
N PRO A 366 9.96 8.37 3.07
CA PRO A 366 9.28 8.55 1.79
C PRO A 366 10.26 8.25 0.66
N LEU A 367 9.74 7.75 -0.46
CA LEU A 367 10.55 7.59 -1.67
C LEU A 367 10.94 8.94 -2.27
N PHE A 368 10.02 9.91 -2.19
CA PHE A 368 10.24 11.28 -2.61
C PHE A 368 9.82 12.24 -1.49
N GLU A 369 10.68 13.17 -1.13
CA GLU A 369 10.31 14.26 -0.24
C GLU A 369 9.22 15.14 -0.90
N GLY A 370 8.10 15.35 -0.20
CA GLY A 370 6.97 16.11 -0.74
C GLY A 370 6.00 15.32 -1.63
N GLY A 371 6.08 13.98 -1.60
CA GLY A 371 5.23 13.06 -2.37
C GLY A 371 5.78 12.73 -3.76
N ALA A 372 5.19 11.72 -4.40
CA ALA A 372 5.61 11.31 -5.73
C ALA A 372 5.38 12.43 -6.75
N PRO A 373 6.38 12.80 -7.57
CA PRO A 373 6.24 13.85 -8.57
C PRO A 373 5.31 13.42 -9.71
N GLY A 374 4.81 14.38 -10.50
CA GLY A 374 3.88 14.11 -11.61
C GLY A 374 4.44 13.18 -12.69
N TRP A 375 5.75 13.14 -12.85
CA TRP A 375 6.45 12.27 -13.80
C TRP A 375 6.77 10.86 -13.27
N TYR A 376 6.42 10.56 -12.03
CA TYR A 376 6.69 9.27 -11.40
C TYR A 376 6.17 8.06 -12.21
N PRO A 377 4.94 8.07 -12.78
CA PRO A 377 4.44 6.91 -13.49
C PRO A 377 5.29 6.50 -14.70
N GLU A 378 5.82 7.47 -15.44
CA GLU A 378 6.70 7.24 -16.59
C GLU A 378 8.06 6.68 -16.12
N PHE A 379 8.62 7.21 -15.04
CA PHE A 379 9.83 6.71 -14.42
C PHE A 379 9.66 5.28 -13.92
N SER A 380 8.61 5.00 -13.17
CA SER A 380 8.36 3.67 -12.63
C SER A 380 8.15 2.63 -13.73
N ALA A 381 7.43 2.97 -14.79
CA ALA A 381 7.27 2.10 -15.95
C ALA A 381 8.60 1.79 -16.64
N ALA A 382 9.48 2.80 -16.75
CA ALA A 382 10.83 2.61 -17.29
C ALA A 382 11.69 1.71 -16.39
N VAL A 383 11.60 1.87 -15.07
CA VAL A 383 12.27 0.98 -14.10
C VAL A 383 11.80 -0.45 -14.28
N ALA A 384 10.49 -0.69 -14.20
CA ALA A 384 9.91 -2.02 -14.30
C ALA A 384 10.31 -2.74 -15.60
N THR A 385 10.27 -2.02 -16.73
CA THR A 385 10.63 -2.56 -18.05
C THR A 385 12.11 -2.92 -18.14
N ASN A 386 13.00 -2.00 -17.74
CA ASN A 386 14.44 -2.19 -17.92
C ASN A 386 15.03 -3.15 -16.87
N LEU A 387 14.50 -3.16 -15.64
CA LEU A 387 14.87 -4.17 -14.65
C LEU A 387 14.49 -5.58 -15.13
N ASN A 388 13.28 -5.75 -15.65
CA ASN A 388 12.83 -7.03 -16.22
C ASN A 388 13.69 -7.46 -17.40
N ALA A 389 14.06 -6.55 -18.30
CA ALA A 389 14.96 -6.84 -19.41
C ALA A 389 16.36 -7.27 -18.93
N ALA A 390 16.89 -6.62 -17.87
CA ALA A 390 18.14 -7.01 -17.24
C ALA A 390 18.05 -8.39 -16.57
N ALA A 391 16.92 -8.67 -15.88
CA ALA A 391 16.65 -9.97 -15.27
C ALA A 391 16.57 -11.10 -16.30
N LYS A 392 16.01 -10.85 -17.48
CA LYS A 392 16.01 -11.80 -18.61
C LYS A 392 17.34 -11.92 -19.33
N GLY A 393 18.32 -11.06 -19.00
CA GLY A 393 19.61 -11.03 -19.66
C GLY A 393 19.60 -10.39 -21.06
N GLU A 394 18.55 -9.66 -21.40
CA GLU A 394 18.39 -8.94 -22.67
C GLU A 394 19.27 -7.69 -22.72
N VAL A 395 19.50 -7.07 -21.55
CA VAL A 395 20.40 -5.92 -21.37
C VAL A 395 21.30 -6.12 -20.15
N THR A 396 22.39 -5.37 -20.08
CA THR A 396 23.25 -5.33 -18.88
C THR A 396 22.65 -4.37 -17.82
N VAL A 397 23.13 -4.45 -16.56
CA VAL A 397 22.77 -3.49 -15.51
C VAL A 397 23.11 -2.05 -15.95
N ASP A 398 24.31 -1.83 -16.56
CA ASP A 398 24.71 -0.51 -17.07
C ASP A 398 23.71 0.04 -18.10
N GLN A 399 23.26 -0.82 -19.03
CA GLN A 399 22.29 -0.42 -20.04
C GLN A 399 20.91 -0.13 -19.42
N ALA A 400 20.48 -0.95 -18.46
CA ALA A 400 19.20 -0.77 -17.78
C ALA A 400 19.16 0.56 -17.00
N VAL A 401 20.16 0.83 -16.15
CA VAL A 401 20.19 2.08 -15.36
C VAL A 401 20.34 3.31 -16.26
N ALA A 402 21.09 3.23 -17.35
CA ALA A 402 21.21 4.32 -18.32
C ALA A 402 19.87 4.62 -19.02
N ALA A 403 19.13 3.58 -19.43
CA ALA A 403 17.83 3.73 -20.04
C ALA A 403 16.78 4.32 -19.06
N ILE A 404 16.80 3.87 -17.79
CA ILE A 404 15.94 4.40 -16.73
C ILE A 404 16.26 5.88 -16.47
N ALA A 405 17.54 6.26 -16.41
CA ALA A 405 17.94 7.64 -16.20
C ALA A 405 17.49 8.56 -17.34
N ALA A 406 17.67 8.11 -18.60
CA ALA A 406 17.18 8.85 -19.76
C ALA A 406 15.65 9.07 -19.74
N ALA A 407 14.90 8.01 -19.39
CA ALA A 407 13.43 8.11 -19.26
C ALA A 407 13.02 9.08 -18.13
N ALA A 408 13.73 9.07 -16.99
CA ALA A 408 13.46 10.01 -15.90
C ALA A 408 13.74 11.47 -16.31
N GLU A 409 14.80 11.72 -17.08
CA GLU A 409 15.13 13.06 -17.60
C GLU A 409 14.09 13.52 -18.63
N GLU A 410 13.64 12.64 -19.53
CA GLU A 410 12.63 12.93 -20.54
C GLU A 410 11.26 13.25 -19.88
N ALA A 411 10.84 12.45 -18.91
CA ALA A 411 9.56 12.62 -18.22
C ALA A 411 9.47 13.93 -17.38
N ARG A 412 10.62 14.51 -17.03
CA ARG A 412 10.72 15.78 -16.28
C ARG A 412 10.65 17.03 -17.15
N GLN A 413 10.79 16.91 -18.46
CA GLN A 413 10.71 18.03 -19.41
C GLN A 413 9.27 18.43 -19.72
#